data_5f0f3a0eb5f675270b5eb9688c66c15e
#
_entry.id   5f0f3a0eb5f675270b5eb9688c66c15e
#
_cell.length_a   1.000
_cell.length_b   1.000
_cell.length_c   1.000
_cell.angle_alpha   90.00
_cell.angle_beta   90.00
_cell.angle_gamma   90.00
#
_symmetry.space_group_name_H-M   'P 1'
#
loop_
_entity.id
_entity.type
_entity.pdbx_description
1 polymer ?
#
loop_
_entity_poly.entity_id
_entity_poly.type
_entity_poly.pdbx_seq_one_letter_code
_entity_poly.pdbx_strand_id
1 'polypeptide(L)'
;LIHLAAPAIRECLAALDGVDVAHVPLLLCVAEPNRPGRFDGIEDHLLGEIQDELGVQFHRSSKVVARGRTGGALAVKGAADLIYRGRFPVCIVAGVDTYLVAGTLAALERNQRLLTSENSNGFIPGEAGAAVLLGPPTGKSGELQVLGAGFGKEAATILSEEPLRAEGMVQAIKGALTEAGLSMGDLDFRITDVNGEQYGFKEAALALSRILRVRKEEFDIWHPVECVGEVGAAIVPIVLGVALAGHRKDYLVGPKVLCHFANDDGDRAAIVLQGK
;
A
#
# COMPACT_ATOMS: atom_id res chain seq x y z
N LEU A 1 12.94 -12.88 -0.95
CA LEU A 1 12.34 -11.68 -0.34
C LEU A 1 13.42 -10.73 0.21
N ILE A 2 14.45 -11.25 0.90
CA ILE A 2 15.52 -10.42 1.50
C ILE A 2 16.14 -9.50 0.45
N HIS A 3 16.58 -10.07 -0.68
CA HIS A 3 17.25 -9.30 -1.76
C HIS A 3 16.32 -8.31 -2.48
N LEU A 4 15.01 -8.44 -2.33
CA LEU A 4 14.05 -7.45 -2.81
C LEU A 4 13.88 -6.30 -1.79
N ALA A 5 13.77 -6.63 -0.51
CA ALA A 5 13.52 -5.64 0.55
C ALA A 5 14.76 -4.82 0.93
N ALA A 6 15.91 -5.48 1.09
CA ALA A 6 17.12 -4.86 1.62
C ALA A 6 17.60 -3.63 0.84
N PRO A 7 17.63 -3.61 -0.52
CA PRO A 7 18.00 -2.42 -1.26
C PRO A 7 17.11 -1.20 -0.97
N ALA A 8 15.78 -1.39 -0.97
CA ALA A 8 14.83 -0.32 -0.71
C ALA A 8 14.95 0.24 0.73
N ILE A 9 15.16 -0.66 1.70
CA ILE A 9 15.39 -0.25 3.10
C ILE A 9 16.72 0.48 3.23
N ARG A 10 17.76 0.05 2.53
CA ARG A 10 19.09 0.71 2.53
C ARG A 10 19.00 2.15 2.01
N GLU A 11 18.17 2.43 1.02
CA GLU A 11 17.93 3.81 0.55
C GLU A 11 17.28 4.67 1.64
N CYS A 12 16.32 4.12 2.41
CA CYS A 12 15.76 4.82 3.56
C CYS A 12 16.80 5.06 4.66
N LEU A 13 17.67 4.08 4.92
CA LEU A 13 18.77 4.23 5.89
C LEU A 13 19.77 5.31 5.48
N ALA A 14 20.07 5.42 4.19
CA ALA A 14 20.96 6.46 3.65
C ALA A 14 20.36 7.88 3.80
N ALA A 15 19.04 7.99 3.95
CA ALA A 15 18.35 9.26 4.18
C ALA A 15 18.22 9.63 5.67
N LEU A 16 18.73 8.80 6.59
CA LEU A 16 18.75 9.11 8.04
C LEU A 16 19.86 10.11 8.34
N ASP A 17 19.50 11.38 8.52
CA ASP A 17 20.44 12.45 8.83
C ASP A 17 20.76 12.46 10.34
N GLY A 18 21.82 11.74 10.72
CA GLY A 18 22.29 11.67 12.11
C GLY A 18 21.43 10.86 13.09
N VAL A 19 20.42 10.14 12.61
CA VAL A 19 19.59 9.26 13.46
C VAL A 19 20.21 7.87 13.53
N ASP A 20 20.47 7.38 14.75
CA ASP A 20 20.94 6.02 14.97
C ASP A 20 19.84 5.01 14.60
N VAL A 21 20.18 4.03 13.76
CA VAL A 21 19.26 2.97 13.28
C VAL A 21 18.62 2.20 14.44
N ALA A 22 19.34 2.03 15.56
CA ALA A 22 18.79 1.38 16.76
C ALA A 22 17.58 2.13 17.37
N HIS A 23 17.35 3.38 16.97
CA HIS A 23 16.19 4.19 17.36
C HIS A 23 15.12 4.27 16.26
N VAL A 24 15.29 3.57 15.15
CA VAL A 24 14.34 3.57 14.02
C VAL A 24 13.53 2.28 14.04
N PRO A 25 12.21 2.33 14.23
CA PRO A 25 11.35 1.18 14.01
C PRO A 25 11.20 0.88 12.51
N LEU A 26 11.20 -0.43 12.17
CA LEU A 26 10.84 -0.94 10.84
C LEU A 26 9.51 -1.68 10.93
N LEU A 27 8.51 -1.24 10.18
CA LEU A 27 7.25 -1.95 9.97
C LEU A 27 7.32 -2.66 8.61
N LEU A 28 7.52 -3.97 8.63
CA LEU A 28 7.73 -4.80 7.45
C LEU A 28 6.42 -5.46 7.02
N CYS A 29 5.85 -5.02 5.90
CA CYS A 29 4.61 -5.56 5.33
C CYS A 29 4.93 -6.76 4.44
N VAL A 30 4.18 -7.85 4.63
CA VAL A 30 4.33 -9.11 3.90
C VAL A 30 2.97 -9.68 3.50
N ALA A 31 2.99 -10.73 2.70
CA ALA A 31 1.81 -11.47 2.28
C ALA A 31 0.91 -11.84 3.46
N GLU A 32 -0.39 -11.84 3.22
CA GLU A 32 -1.41 -12.29 4.17
C GLU A 32 -1.30 -13.81 4.44
N PRO A 33 -1.65 -14.27 5.67
CA PRO A 33 -1.42 -15.66 6.10
C PRO A 33 -2.07 -16.72 5.22
N ASN A 34 -3.23 -16.42 4.65
CA ASN A 34 -4.04 -17.42 3.92
C ASN A 34 -3.80 -17.39 2.40
N ARG A 35 -2.83 -16.62 1.89
CA ARG A 35 -2.54 -16.62 0.47
C ARG A 35 -1.95 -17.96 0.03
N PRO A 36 -2.51 -18.60 -1.01
CA PRO A 36 -1.97 -19.85 -1.54
C PRO A 36 -0.50 -19.70 -1.99
N GLY A 37 0.36 -20.62 -1.59
CA GLY A 37 1.77 -20.62 -1.95
C GLY A 37 2.64 -19.61 -1.20
N ARG A 38 2.12 -18.94 -0.18
CA ARG A 38 2.90 -18.09 0.72
C ARG A 38 4.01 -18.90 1.39
N PHE A 39 5.18 -18.28 1.56
CA PHE A 39 6.25 -18.92 2.31
C PHE A 39 5.90 -19.06 3.80
N ASP A 40 6.25 -20.19 4.37
CA ASP A 40 6.06 -20.45 5.81
C ASP A 40 7.07 -19.64 6.64
N GLY A 41 6.67 -19.24 7.84
CA GLY A 41 7.55 -18.61 8.82
C GLY A 41 8.06 -17.19 8.49
N ILE A 42 7.53 -16.53 7.46
CA ILE A 42 7.99 -15.17 7.11
C ILE A 42 7.76 -14.14 8.23
N GLU A 43 6.75 -14.31 9.08
CA GLU A 43 6.53 -13.44 10.23
C GLU A 43 7.62 -13.57 11.28
N ASP A 44 8.19 -14.78 11.44
CA ASP A 44 9.12 -15.08 12.52
C ASP A 44 10.58 -14.79 12.15
N HIS A 45 10.93 -14.94 10.85
CA HIS A 45 12.33 -14.95 10.42
C HIS A 45 12.72 -13.75 9.54
N LEU A 46 11.83 -13.29 8.64
CA LEU A 46 12.21 -12.37 7.58
C LEU A 46 12.79 -11.04 8.09
N LEU A 47 12.25 -10.50 9.18
CA LEU A 47 12.77 -9.25 9.75
C LEU A 47 14.21 -9.43 10.26
N GLY A 48 14.51 -10.54 10.93
CA GLY A 48 15.86 -10.88 11.39
C GLY A 48 16.83 -11.04 10.22
N GLU A 49 16.44 -11.83 9.22
CA GLU A 49 17.24 -12.06 8.01
C GLU A 49 17.54 -10.78 7.23
N ILE A 50 16.59 -9.82 7.17
CA ILE A 50 16.82 -8.50 6.57
C ILE A 50 17.80 -7.68 7.42
N GLN A 51 17.72 -7.73 8.74
CA GLN A 51 18.68 -7.04 9.63
C GLN A 51 20.09 -7.60 9.45
N ASP A 52 20.23 -8.91 9.35
CA ASP A 52 21.51 -9.58 9.11
C ASP A 52 22.10 -9.19 7.75
N GLU A 53 21.29 -9.17 6.68
CA GLU A 53 21.70 -8.75 5.32
C GLU A 53 22.13 -7.27 5.28
N LEU A 54 21.48 -6.42 6.05
CA LEU A 54 21.79 -4.99 6.12
C LEU A 54 22.95 -4.69 7.09
N GLY A 55 23.29 -5.62 7.99
CA GLY A 55 24.29 -5.42 9.05
C GLY A 55 23.82 -4.42 10.11
N VAL A 56 22.51 -4.30 10.37
CA VAL A 56 21.93 -3.33 11.31
C VAL A 56 20.91 -3.99 12.24
N GLN A 57 20.65 -3.34 13.37
CA GLN A 57 19.56 -3.71 14.27
C GLN A 57 18.59 -2.54 14.41
N PHE A 58 17.36 -2.76 14.02
CA PHE A 58 16.28 -1.79 14.18
C PHE A 58 15.77 -1.77 15.63
N HIS A 59 15.04 -0.73 15.98
CA HIS A 59 14.44 -0.63 17.30
C HIS A 59 13.50 -1.81 17.60
N ARG A 60 13.43 -2.26 18.85
CA ARG A 60 12.59 -3.41 19.29
C ARG A 60 11.08 -3.26 19.03
N SER A 61 10.61 -2.06 18.70
CA SER A 61 9.22 -1.81 18.24
C SER A 61 9.00 -2.18 16.78
N SER A 62 10.04 -2.64 16.07
CA SER A 62 9.91 -3.17 14.72
C SER A 62 9.06 -4.43 14.73
N LYS A 63 8.25 -4.61 13.68
CA LYS A 63 7.37 -5.77 13.57
C LYS A 63 7.01 -6.08 12.12
N VAL A 64 6.62 -7.32 11.89
CA VAL A 64 6.02 -7.76 10.63
C VAL A 64 4.51 -7.50 10.63
N VAL A 65 3.98 -7.06 9.50
CA VAL A 65 2.56 -6.78 9.25
C VAL A 65 2.08 -7.67 8.10
N ALA A 66 1.57 -8.84 8.43
CA ALA A 66 1.11 -9.84 7.45
C ALA A 66 -0.34 -9.59 7.05
N ARG A 67 -0.58 -8.57 6.19
CA ARG A 67 -1.91 -8.12 5.74
C ARG A 67 -1.96 -7.85 4.23
N GLY A 68 -1.04 -8.44 3.45
CA GLY A 68 -1.01 -8.30 2.01
C GLY A 68 -1.07 -6.84 1.54
N ARG A 69 -1.84 -6.58 0.51
CA ARG A 69 -1.95 -5.26 -0.14
C ARG A 69 -2.42 -4.12 0.78
N THR A 70 -3.18 -4.42 1.82
CA THR A 70 -3.64 -3.39 2.79
C THR A 70 -2.67 -3.17 3.95
N GLY A 71 -1.68 -4.07 4.10
CA GLY A 71 -0.73 -4.05 5.21
C GLY A 71 0.06 -2.76 5.32
N GLY A 72 0.47 -2.19 4.19
CA GLY A 72 1.21 -0.92 4.15
C GLY A 72 0.42 0.26 4.71
N ALA A 73 -0.90 0.32 4.47
CA ALA A 73 -1.75 1.37 5.05
C ALA A 73 -1.87 1.25 6.57
N LEU A 74 -1.99 0.01 7.08
CA LEU A 74 -1.93 -0.26 8.52
C LEU A 74 -0.58 0.12 9.13
N ALA A 75 0.52 -0.18 8.41
CA ALA A 75 1.86 0.19 8.84
C ALA A 75 2.06 1.72 8.87
N VAL A 76 1.55 2.46 7.86
CA VAL A 76 1.56 3.93 7.86
C VAL A 76 0.83 4.50 9.09
N LYS A 77 -0.35 3.97 9.42
CA LYS A 77 -1.08 4.36 10.63
C LYS A 77 -0.29 4.02 11.90
N GLY A 78 0.30 2.83 11.95
CA GLY A 78 1.16 2.39 13.05
C GLY A 78 2.42 3.24 13.19
N ALA A 79 3.03 3.68 12.08
CA ALA A 79 4.17 4.58 12.07
C ALA A 79 3.80 5.96 12.66
N ALA A 80 2.62 6.49 12.31
CA ALA A 80 2.14 7.73 12.92
C ALA A 80 2.00 7.60 14.44
N ASP A 81 1.46 6.50 14.95
CA ASP A 81 1.38 6.24 16.39
C ASP A 81 2.77 6.15 17.04
N LEU A 82 3.73 5.49 16.40
CA LEU A 82 5.12 5.41 16.89
C LEU A 82 5.77 6.79 16.93
N ILE A 83 5.60 7.59 15.89
CA ILE A 83 6.20 8.93 15.80
C ILE A 83 5.58 9.87 16.83
N TYR A 84 4.27 10.00 16.87
CA TYR A 84 3.60 11.02 17.69
C TYR A 84 3.39 10.61 19.15
N ARG A 85 3.09 9.34 19.42
CA ARG A 85 2.88 8.82 20.78
C ARG A 85 4.11 8.15 21.35
N GLY A 86 4.83 7.37 20.51
CA GLY A 86 6.08 6.69 20.89
C GLY A 86 7.29 7.61 20.90
N ARG A 87 7.17 8.85 20.33
CA ARG A 87 8.22 9.86 20.21
C ARG A 87 9.45 9.39 19.43
N PHE A 88 9.24 8.52 18.44
CA PHE A 88 10.31 8.15 17.52
C PHE A 88 10.54 9.29 16.51
N PRO A 89 11.81 9.59 16.18
CA PRO A 89 12.11 10.65 15.21
C PRO A 89 11.59 10.31 13.82
N VAL A 90 11.69 9.05 13.44
CA VAL A 90 11.25 8.50 12.14
C VAL A 90 10.85 7.04 12.29
N CYS A 91 10.16 6.52 11.28
CA CYS A 91 9.82 5.10 11.14
C CYS A 91 9.94 4.69 9.69
N ILE A 92 10.50 3.52 9.40
CA ILE A 92 10.50 2.93 8.05
C ILE A 92 9.29 2.04 7.90
N VAL A 93 8.53 2.23 6.81
CA VAL A 93 7.50 1.30 6.35
C VAL A 93 8.01 0.65 5.07
N ALA A 94 8.25 -0.64 5.12
CA ALA A 94 8.69 -1.43 3.97
C ALA A 94 7.65 -2.49 3.63
N GLY A 95 7.55 -2.83 2.37
CA GLY A 95 6.73 -3.95 1.89
C GLY A 95 7.54 -4.82 0.96
N VAL A 96 7.40 -6.13 1.10
CA VAL A 96 8.04 -7.09 0.19
C VAL A 96 7.13 -8.26 -0.06
N ASP A 97 7.01 -8.63 -1.32
CA ASP A 97 6.17 -9.72 -1.73
C ASP A 97 6.59 -10.32 -3.08
N THR A 98 6.14 -11.55 -3.35
CA THR A 98 6.25 -12.21 -4.66
C THR A 98 5.00 -13.04 -4.92
N TYR A 99 4.45 -12.90 -6.13
CA TYR A 99 3.44 -13.79 -6.72
C TYR A 99 4.08 -14.87 -7.61
N LEU A 100 5.40 -14.81 -7.84
CA LEU A 100 6.14 -15.71 -8.74
C LEU A 100 6.53 -17.03 -8.06
N VAL A 101 5.63 -17.57 -7.24
CA VAL A 101 5.76 -18.86 -6.56
C VAL A 101 4.81 -19.85 -7.17
N ALA A 102 5.27 -21.08 -7.44
CA ALA A 102 4.49 -22.11 -8.13
C ALA A 102 3.11 -22.35 -7.51
N GLY A 103 3.02 -22.40 -6.17
CA GLY A 103 1.74 -22.58 -5.46
C GLY A 103 0.77 -21.40 -5.67
N THR A 104 1.27 -20.17 -5.67
CA THR A 104 0.49 -18.96 -5.93
C THR A 104 0.02 -18.93 -7.39
N LEU A 105 0.93 -19.15 -8.34
CA LEU A 105 0.60 -19.16 -9.78
C LEU A 105 -0.45 -20.23 -10.11
N ALA A 106 -0.27 -21.44 -9.59
CA ALA A 106 -1.25 -22.52 -9.79
C ALA A 106 -2.63 -22.22 -9.19
N ALA A 107 -2.71 -21.50 -8.08
CA ALA A 107 -3.98 -21.08 -7.49
C ALA A 107 -4.64 -19.97 -8.33
N LEU A 108 -3.87 -19.00 -8.82
CA LEU A 108 -4.36 -17.94 -9.69
C LEU A 108 -4.86 -18.48 -11.02
N GLU A 109 -4.14 -19.42 -11.63
CA GLU A 109 -4.54 -20.08 -12.87
C GLU A 109 -5.86 -20.85 -12.72
N ARG A 110 -6.00 -21.65 -11.64
CA ARG A 110 -7.25 -22.37 -11.35
C ARG A 110 -8.45 -21.42 -11.19
N ASN A 111 -8.23 -20.23 -10.66
CA ASN A 111 -9.27 -19.22 -10.48
C ASN A 111 -9.39 -18.26 -11.67
N GLN A 112 -8.71 -18.53 -12.78
CA GLN A 112 -8.73 -17.72 -14.01
C GLN A 112 -8.39 -16.23 -13.76
N ARG A 113 -7.40 -15.96 -12.90
CA ARG A 113 -6.99 -14.61 -12.52
C ARG A 113 -5.73 -14.11 -13.21
N LEU A 114 -5.03 -14.97 -13.94
CA LEU A 114 -3.86 -14.57 -14.73
C LEU A 114 -4.28 -13.97 -16.07
N LEU A 115 -3.62 -12.86 -16.44
CA LEU A 115 -3.73 -12.28 -17.77
C LEU A 115 -3.04 -13.22 -18.77
N THR A 116 -3.79 -13.71 -19.77
CA THR A 116 -3.30 -14.61 -20.81
C THR A 116 -3.89 -14.22 -22.15
N SER A 117 -3.47 -14.89 -23.24
CA SER A 117 -4.11 -14.73 -24.55
C SER A 117 -5.59 -15.11 -24.58
N GLU A 118 -6.03 -15.96 -23.65
CA GLU A 118 -7.41 -16.47 -23.57
C GLU A 118 -8.23 -15.78 -22.45
N ASN A 119 -7.57 -15.08 -21.53
CA ASN A 119 -8.20 -14.37 -20.43
C ASN A 119 -7.71 -12.92 -20.32
N SER A 120 -8.53 -11.98 -20.78
CA SER A 120 -8.26 -10.55 -20.66
C SER A 120 -8.70 -9.94 -19.31
N ASN A 121 -9.46 -10.70 -18.50
CA ASN A 121 -9.87 -10.29 -17.16
C ASN A 121 -8.94 -10.89 -16.10
N GLY A 122 -7.70 -10.47 -16.10
CA GLY A 122 -6.68 -10.98 -15.18
C GLY A 122 -5.55 -9.98 -15.02
N PHE A 123 -4.58 -10.34 -14.21
CA PHE A 123 -3.41 -9.51 -13.95
C PHE A 123 -2.09 -10.23 -14.26
N ILE A 124 -1.03 -9.45 -14.34
CA ILE A 124 0.34 -9.95 -14.47
C ILE A 124 0.93 -10.07 -13.06
N PRO A 125 1.28 -11.29 -12.61
CA PRO A 125 1.94 -11.46 -11.31
C PRO A 125 3.35 -10.86 -11.35
N GLY A 126 3.75 -10.23 -10.24
CA GLY A 126 5.05 -9.60 -10.08
C GLY A 126 5.67 -9.90 -8.74
N GLU A 127 6.83 -9.32 -8.50
CA GLU A 127 7.50 -9.29 -7.21
C GLU A 127 8.20 -7.95 -6.99
N ALA A 128 8.22 -7.47 -5.77
CA ALA A 128 8.90 -6.22 -5.42
C ALA A 128 9.26 -6.13 -3.94
N GLY A 129 10.26 -5.29 -3.68
CA GLY A 129 10.52 -4.70 -2.38
C GLY A 129 10.50 -3.17 -2.51
N ALA A 130 9.80 -2.51 -1.62
CA ALA A 130 9.72 -1.05 -1.59
C ALA A 130 9.72 -0.55 -0.14
N ALA A 131 10.20 0.66 0.08
CA ALA A 131 10.22 1.26 1.41
C ALA A 131 10.02 2.77 1.35
N VAL A 132 9.45 3.33 2.41
CA VAL A 132 9.33 4.77 2.62
C VAL A 132 9.77 5.12 4.03
N LEU A 133 10.43 6.27 4.17
CA LEU A 133 10.80 6.85 5.45
C LEU A 133 9.73 7.86 5.86
N LEU A 134 9.12 7.64 7.03
CA LEU A 134 8.09 8.51 7.59
C LEU A 134 8.64 9.26 8.80
N GLY A 135 8.28 10.54 8.92
CA GLY A 135 8.66 11.40 10.03
C GLY A 135 7.62 12.49 10.27
N PRO A 136 7.80 13.31 11.32
CA PRO A 136 6.99 14.51 11.49
C PRO A 136 7.23 15.48 10.33
N PRO A 137 6.23 16.31 9.93
CA PRO A 137 6.42 17.27 8.86
C PRO A 137 7.52 18.28 9.23
N THR A 138 8.41 18.55 8.28
CA THR A 138 9.50 19.52 8.46
C THR A 138 9.16 20.89 7.89
N GLY A 139 8.11 20.96 7.07
CA GLY A 139 7.71 22.16 6.35
C GLY A 139 8.58 22.48 5.13
N LYS A 140 9.47 21.57 4.73
CA LYS A 140 10.28 21.71 3.52
C LYS A 140 9.44 21.48 2.28
N SER A 141 9.77 22.20 1.20
CA SER A 141 9.18 21.92 -0.12
C SER A 141 9.49 20.51 -0.59
N GLY A 142 8.54 19.88 -1.28
CA GLY A 142 8.69 18.52 -1.80
C GLY A 142 8.39 17.42 -0.79
N GLU A 143 7.74 17.75 0.34
CA GLU A 143 7.19 16.79 1.28
C GLU A 143 5.80 16.33 0.83
N LEU A 144 5.54 15.02 1.00
CA LEU A 144 4.21 14.44 0.84
C LEU A 144 3.68 14.09 2.23
N GLN A 145 2.55 14.67 2.61
CA GLN A 145 1.94 14.47 3.91
C GLN A 145 0.83 13.43 3.84
N VAL A 146 0.78 12.54 4.84
CA VAL A 146 -0.36 11.65 5.08
C VAL A 146 -1.34 12.40 5.99
N LEU A 147 -2.52 12.72 5.46
CA LEU A 147 -3.55 13.46 6.19
C LEU A 147 -4.52 12.55 6.94
N GLY A 148 -4.74 11.35 6.44
CA GLY A 148 -5.64 10.40 7.08
C GLY A 148 -5.55 9.01 6.45
N ALA A 149 -5.94 8.00 7.23
CA ALA A 149 -6.04 6.63 6.80
C ALA A 149 -7.36 6.02 7.29
N GLY A 150 -7.97 5.18 6.48
CA GLY A 150 -9.23 4.52 6.82
C GLY A 150 -9.23 3.07 6.36
N PHE A 151 -10.04 2.26 7.02
CA PHE A 151 -10.13 0.83 6.82
C PHE A 151 -11.56 0.36 6.72
N GLY A 152 -11.78 -0.75 6.03
CA GLY A 152 -13.09 -1.35 5.86
C GLY A 152 -12.98 -2.84 5.55
N LYS A 153 -14.13 -3.51 5.60
CA LYS A 153 -14.23 -4.94 5.25
C LYS A 153 -15.30 -5.12 4.19
N GLU A 154 -14.94 -5.69 3.04
CA GLU A 154 -15.84 -6.04 1.95
C GLU A 154 -16.27 -7.49 2.09
N ALA A 155 -17.56 -7.73 2.16
CA ALA A 155 -18.12 -9.08 2.22
C ALA A 155 -18.11 -9.75 0.83
N ALA A 156 -18.42 -8.98 -0.21
CA ALA A 156 -18.44 -9.44 -1.60
C ALA A 156 -17.03 -9.43 -2.18
N THR A 157 -16.17 -10.38 -1.78
CA THR A 157 -14.79 -10.53 -2.29
C THR A 157 -14.77 -11.01 -3.74
N ILE A 158 -13.61 -10.99 -4.38
CA ILE A 158 -13.48 -11.36 -5.80
C ILE A 158 -13.92 -12.79 -6.12
N LEU A 159 -13.82 -13.71 -5.15
CA LEU A 159 -14.26 -15.11 -5.30
C LEU A 159 -15.65 -15.36 -4.69
N SER A 160 -16.33 -14.31 -4.21
CA SER A 160 -17.68 -14.41 -3.64
C SER A 160 -18.76 -14.33 -4.72
N GLU A 161 -19.86 -15.02 -4.51
CA GLU A 161 -21.07 -14.89 -5.33
C GLU A 161 -21.98 -13.71 -4.89
N GLU A 162 -21.64 -13.07 -3.76
CA GLU A 162 -22.38 -11.91 -3.24
C GLU A 162 -22.28 -10.71 -4.18
N PRO A 163 -23.37 -9.95 -4.35
CA PRO A 163 -23.36 -8.77 -5.20
C PRO A 163 -22.41 -7.68 -4.66
N LEU A 164 -21.39 -7.33 -5.43
CA LEU A 164 -20.46 -6.26 -5.08
C LEU A 164 -21.17 -4.92 -5.00
N ARG A 165 -21.11 -4.30 -3.80
CA ARG A 165 -21.64 -2.96 -3.49
C ARG A 165 -20.57 -1.98 -3.07
N ALA A 166 -19.31 -2.42 -2.95
CA ALA A 166 -18.16 -1.66 -2.50
C ALA A 166 -18.34 -1.04 -1.09
N GLU A 167 -19.03 -1.73 -0.19
CA GLU A 167 -19.33 -1.21 1.15
C GLU A 167 -18.05 -1.06 1.98
N GLY A 168 -17.16 -2.05 1.91
CA GLY A 168 -15.86 -2.01 2.56
C GLY A 168 -14.97 -0.89 2.05
N MET A 169 -14.91 -0.69 0.73
CA MET A 169 -14.13 0.39 0.14
C MET A 169 -14.71 1.77 0.48
N VAL A 170 -16.04 1.91 0.46
CA VAL A 170 -16.74 3.13 0.92
C VAL A 170 -16.40 3.45 2.37
N GLN A 171 -16.40 2.44 3.24
CA GLN A 171 -16.04 2.61 4.65
C GLN A 171 -14.60 3.08 4.80
N ALA A 172 -13.64 2.45 4.11
CA ALA A 172 -12.23 2.83 4.14
C ALA A 172 -12.01 4.26 3.68
N ILE A 173 -12.56 4.64 2.52
CA ILE A 173 -12.43 5.99 1.97
C ILE A 173 -13.05 7.03 2.90
N LYS A 174 -14.27 6.80 3.41
CA LYS A 174 -14.91 7.73 4.35
C LYS A 174 -14.11 7.90 5.63
N GLY A 175 -13.51 6.82 6.17
CA GLY A 175 -12.65 6.88 7.34
C GLY A 175 -11.42 7.76 7.09
N ALA A 176 -10.73 7.57 5.96
CA ALA A 176 -9.58 8.37 5.58
C ALA A 176 -9.92 9.86 5.37
N LEU A 177 -11.03 10.14 4.69
CA LEU A 177 -11.52 11.51 4.48
C LEU A 177 -11.90 12.20 5.80
N THR A 178 -12.56 11.48 6.70
CA THR A 178 -12.94 12.02 8.02
C THR A 178 -11.70 12.39 8.83
N GLU A 179 -10.68 11.52 8.85
CA GLU A 179 -9.43 11.80 9.56
C GLU A 179 -8.66 12.98 8.92
N ALA A 180 -8.71 13.09 7.59
CA ALA A 180 -8.09 14.20 6.85
C ALA A 180 -8.86 15.53 6.98
N GLY A 181 -10.10 15.54 7.46
CA GLY A 181 -10.97 16.71 7.47
C GLY A 181 -11.38 17.19 6.08
N LEU A 182 -11.45 16.27 5.10
CA LEU A 182 -11.72 16.54 3.68
C LEU A 182 -12.96 15.80 3.19
N SER A 183 -13.51 16.26 2.08
CA SER A 183 -14.52 15.56 1.30
C SER A 183 -13.91 14.95 0.03
N MET A 184 -14.62 14.04 -0.62
CA MET A 184 -14.18 13.46 -1.90
C MET A 184 -14.06 14.53 -3.00
N GLY A 185 -14.82 15.60 -2.89
CA GLY A 185 -14.77 16.74 -3.82
C GLY A 185 -13.48 17.55 -3.73
N ASP A 186 -12.79 17.52 -2.59
CA ASP A 186 -11.55 18.27 -2.36
C ASP A 186 -10.32 17.58 -2.93
N LEU A 187 -10.43 16.32 -3.33
CA LEU A 187 -9.32 15.53 -3.87
C LEU A 187 -9.16 15.75 -5.37
N ASP A 188 -7.96 15.73 -5.86
CA ASP A 188 -7.64 16.03 -7.27
C ASP A 188 -7.68 14.79 -8.16
N PHE A 189 -7.12 13.66 -7.68
CA PHE A 189 -7.08 12.39 -8.40
C PHE A 189 -6.89 11.20 -7.44
N ARG A 190 -6.78 10.00 -7.99
CA ARG A 190 -6.63 8.75 -7.24
C ARG A 190 -5.43 7.96 -7.69
N ILE A 191 -4.76 7.25 -6.77
CA ILE A 191 -3.79 6.20 -7.06
C ILE A 191 -4.23 4.92 -6.35
N THR A 192 -4.15 3.77 -7.03
CA THR A 192 -4.74 2.53 -6.53
C THR A 192 -3.93 1.30 -6.94
N ASP A 193 -4.23 0.18 -6.30
CA ASP A 193 -3.70 -1.15 -6.59
C ASP A 193 -4.53 -1.94 -7.61
N VAL A 194 -5.44 -1.32 -8.35
CA VAL A 194 -6.23 -2.00 -9.39
C VAL A 194 -5.29 -2.59 -10.44
N ASN A 195 -5.47 -3.88 -10.74
CA ASN A 195 -4.47 -4.71 -11.41
C ASN A 195 -4.91 -5.28 -12.78
N GLY A 196 -5.99 -4.77 -13.36
CA GLY A 196 -6.53 -5.24 -14.64
C GLY A 196 -7.77 -6.12 -14.50
N GLU A 197 -8.08 -6.64 -13.32
CA GLU A 197 -9.32 -7.38 -13.08
C GLU A 197 -10.53 -6.44 -13.01
N GLN A 198 -11.61 -6.78 -13.71
CA GLN A 198 -12.85 -6.00 -13.75
C GLN A 198 -13.43 -5.74 -12.35
N TYR A 199 -13.23 -6.68 -11.42
CA TYR A 199 -13.69 -6.56 -10.05
C TYR A 199 -13.14 -5.29 -9.38
N GLY A 200 -11.84 -5.02 -9.46
CA GLY A 200 -11.20 -3.85 -8.86
C GLY A 200 -11.71 -2.54 -9.45
N PHE A 201 -11.83 -2.44 -10.78
CA PHE A 201 -12.40 -1.27 -11.45
C PHE A 201 -13.87 -1.03 -11.08
N LYS A 202 -14.67 -2.11 -11.03
CA LYS A 202 -16.06 -2.02 -10.60
C LYS A 202 -16.20 -1.54 -9.17
N GLU A 203 -15.37 -2.07 -8.25
CA GLU A 203 -15.37 -1.62 -6.85
C GLU A 203 -15.00 -0.14 -6.73
N ALA A 204 -13.92 0.29 -7.41
CA ALA A 204 -13.47 1.68 -7.42
C ALA A 204 -14.55 2.64 -7.97
N ALA A 205 -15.25 2.25 -9.05
CA ALA A 205 -16.34 3.03 -9.64
C ALA A 205 -17.56 3.10 -8.73
N LEU A 206 -17.96 1.98 -8.11
CA LEU A 206 -19.08 1.92 -7.17
C LEU A 206 -18.79 2.77 -5.92
N ALA A 207 -17.59 2.67 -5.35
CA ALA A 207 -17.20 3.47 -4.20
C ALA A 207 -17.23 4.97 -4.53
N LEU A 208 -16.69 5.36 -5.69
CA LEU A 208 -16.72 6.75 -6.15
C LEU A 208 -18.15 7.26 -6.28
N SER A 209 -19.03 6.55 -6.97
CA SER A 209 -20.42 6.95 -7.19
C SER A 209 -21.22 7.10 -5.89
N ARG A 210 -20.86 6.35 -4.85
CA ARG A 210 -21.50 6.40 -3.54
C ARG A 210 -21.00 7.51 -2.63
N ILE A 211 -19.82 8.08 -2.90
CA ILE A 211 -19.17 9.08 -2.02
C ILE A 211 -19.14 10.46 -2.66
N LEU A 212 -18.81 10.56 -3.94
CA LEU A 212 -18.69 11.83 -4.65
C LEU A 212 -20.09 12.49 -4.79
N ARG A 213 -20.19 13.75 -4.34
CA ARG A 213 -21.44 14.52 -4.34
C ARG A 213 -21.37 15.79 -5.18
N VAL A 214 -20.22 16.06 -5.77
CA VAL A 214 -19.98 17.18 -6.67
C VAL A 214 -19.58 16.66 -8.04
N ARG A 215 -19.94 17.40 -9.10
CA ARG A 215 -19.48 17.04 -10.44
C ARG A 215 -18.01 17.41 -10.55
N LYS A 216 -17.18 16.47 -11.02
CA LYS A 216 -15.83 16.71 -11.49
C LYS A 216 -15.78 16.46 -12.98
N GLU A 217 -15.08 17.31 -13.72
CA GLU A 217 -14.90 17.10 -15.17
C GLU A 217 -13.90 15.97 -15.40
N GLU A 218 -12.82 15.94 -14.60
CA GLU A 218 -11.81 14.91 -14.60
C GLU A 218 -11.55 14.44 -13.16
N PHE A 219 -11.35 13.15 -12.97
CA PHE A 219 -10.96 12.57 -11.68
C PHE A 219 -10.20 11.26 -11.94
N ASP A 220 -8.98 11.44 -12.39
CA ASP A 220 -8.09 10.37 -12.85
C ASP A 220 -7.86 9.28 -11.82
N ILE A 221 -7.54 8.11 -12.34
CA ILE A 221 -7.10 6.97 -11.55
C ILE A 221 -5.78 6.46 -12.12
N TRP A 222 -4.74 6.50 -11.31
CA TRP A 222 -3.45 5.92 -11.62
C TRP A 222 -3.34 4.55 -10.95
N HIS A 223 -2.78 3.58 -11.64
CA HIS A 223 -2.58 2.22 -11.12
C HIS A 223 -1.18 1.71 -11.50
N PRO A 224 -0.17 1.95 -10.66
CA PRO A 224 1.22 1.58 -10.92
C PRO A 224 1.44 0.10 -11.21
N VAL A 225 0.48 -0.75 -10.84
CA VAL A 225 0.49 -2.20 -11.13
C VAL A 225 0.64 -2.50 -12.63
N GLU A 226 0.19 -1.61 -13.52
CA GLU A 226 0.44 -1.76 -14.96
C GLU A 226 1.93 -1.79 -15.32
N CYS A 227 2.76 -1.14 -14.51
CA CYS A 227 4.20 -1.03 -14.77
C CYS A 227 5.02 -2.09 -14.02
N VAL A 228 4.56 -2.52 -12.84
CA VAL A 228 5.32 -3.40 -11.95
C VAL A 228 4.72 -4.79 -11.76
N GLY A 229 3.50 -5.03 -12.29
CA GLY A 229 2.71 -6.23 -12.01
C GLY A 229 2.05 -6.19 -10.63
N GLU A 230 1.33 -7.25 -10.28
CA GLU A 230 0.77 -7.42 -8.93
C GLU A 230 1.87 -7.82 -7.96
N VAL A 231 2.19 -6.92 -7.04
CA VAL A 231 3.34 -7.01 -6.14
C VAL A 231 2.93 -7.10 -4.65
N GLY A 232 1.67 -7.41 -4.40
CA GLY A 232 1.16 -7.72 -3.06
C GLY A 232 1.48 -6.67 -2.00
N ALA A 233 2.10 -7.08 -0.93
CA ALA A 233 2.39 -6.22 0.23
C ALA A 233 3.33 -5.04 -0.07
N ALA A 234 4.05 -5.06 -1.20
CA ALA A 234 4.92 -3.95 -1.61
C ALA A 234 4.15 -2.76 -2.22
N ILE A 235 2.84 -2.94 -2.57
CA ILE A 235 2.11 -1.93 -3.36
C ILE A 235 1.94 -0.59 -2.65
N VAL A 236 1.69 -0.56 -1.34
CA VAL A 236 1.48 0.72 -0.62
C VAL A 236 2.74 1.57 -0.62
N PRO A 237 3.93 1.08 -0.21
CA PRO A 237 5.17 1.84 -0.35
C PRO A 237 5.45 2.28 -1.80
N ILE A 238 5.13 1.47 -2.81
CA ILE A 238 5.27 1.85 -4.23
C ILE A 238 4.36 3.02 -4.56
N VAL A 239 3.08 2.96 -4.21
CA VAL A 239 2.11 4.04 -4.46
C VAL A 239 2.54 5.34 -3.77
N LEU A 240 3.02 5.27 -2.52
CA LEU A 240 3.56 6.44 -1.81
C LEU A 240 4.81 6.99 -2.51
N GLY A 241 5.69 6.11 -3.00
CA GLY A 241 6.87 6.49 -3.79
C GLY A 241 6.50 7.16 -5.11
N VAL A 242 5.51 6.65 -5.84
CA VAL A 242 4.98 7.24 -7.09
C VAL A 242 4.39 8.62 -6.81
N ALA A 243 3.57 8.75 -5.78
CA ALA A 243 3.00 10.05 -5.38
C ALA A 243 4.09 11.06 -5.00
N LEU A 244 5.08 10.63 -4.20
CA LEU A 244 6.21 11.48 -3.81
C LEU A 244 7.07 11.91 -5.01
N ALA A 245 7.37 10.98 -5.91
CA ALA A 245 8.13 11.28 -7.12
C ALA A 245 7.36 12.24 -8.05
N GLY A 246 6.06 12.01 -8.21
CA GLY A 246 5.19 12.88 -8.97
C GLY A 246 5.12 14.29 -8.40
N HIS A 247 5.01 14.40 -7.08
CA HIS A 247 5.01 15.68 -6.38
C HIS A 247 6.36 16.43 -6.58
N ARG A 248 7.48 15.76 -6.32
CA ARG A 248 8.82 16.36 -6.44
C ARG A 248 9.21 16.77 -7.86
N LYS A 249 8.66 16.07 -8.86
CA LYS A 249 8.93 16.32 -10.29
C LYS A 249 7.84 17.13 -10.97
N ASP A 250 6.85 17.61 -10.22
CA ASP A 250 5.77 18.48 -10.67
C ASP A 250 4.94 17.91 -11.84
N TYR A 251 4.61 16.60 -11.77
CA TYR A 251 3.72 15.96 -12.75
C TYR A 251 2.44 15.35 -12.14
N LEU A 252 2.17 15.60 -10.85
CA LEU A 252 0.86 15.23 -10.28
C LEU A 252 -0.26 16.04 -10.90
N VAL A 253 -1.42 15.43 -11.05
CA VAL A 253 -2.66 16.10 -11.49
C VAL A 253 -3.08 17.23 -10.53
N GLY A 254 -2.73 17.07 -9.25
CA GLY A 254 -2.96 18.06 -8.20
C GLY A 254 -2.39 17.58 -6.85
N PRO A 255 -2.36 18.46 -5.85
CA PRO A 255 -1.66 18.17 -4.60
C PRO A 255 -2.38 17.16 -3.68
N LYS A 256 -3.70 16.98 -3.81
CA LYS A 256 -4.50 16.13 -2.92
C LYS A 256 -4.88 14.82 -3.58
N VAL A 257 -4.39 13.72 -3.04
CA VAL A 257 -4.48 12.38 -3.63
C VAL A 257 -5.22 11.43 -2.72
N LEU A 258 -6.15 10.67 -3.27
CA LEU A 258 -6.71 9.49 -2.61
C LEU A 258 -5.97 8.24 -3.09
N CYS A 259 -5.35 7.52 -2.15
CA CYS A 259 -4.87 6.17 -2.41
C CYS A 259 -5.84 5.17 -1.80
N HIS A 260 -6.17 4.09 -2.52
CA HIS A 260 -7.01 3.02 -1.96
C HIS A 260 -6.55 1.65 -2.44
N PHE A 261 -6.72 0.65 -1.58
CA PHE A 261 -6.15 -0.68 -1.68
C PHE A 261 -7.17 -1.74 -1.29
N ALA A 262 -7.13 -2.87 -1.98
CA ALA A 262 -8.06 -3.97 -1.77
C ALA A 262 -7.31 -5.30 -1.65
N ASN A 263 -7.54 -6.06 -0.58
CA ASN A 263 -7.02 -7.41 -0.41
C ASN A 263 -8.08 -8.46 -0.73
N ASP A 264 -7.66 -9.64 -1.16
CA ASP A 264 -8.57 -10.71 -1.60
C ASP A 264 -9.42 -11.28 -0.46
N ASP A 265 -8.95 -11.18 0.79
CA ASP A 265 -9.68 -11.59 2.00
C ASP A 265 -10.81 -10.63 2.40
N GLY A 266 -10.99 -9.53 1.65
CA GLY A 266 -12.00 -8.51 1.90
C GLY A 266 -11.51 -7.29 2.66
N ASP A 267 -10.26 -7.26 3.17
CA ASP A 267 -9.71 -6.06 3.79
C ASP A 267 -9.58 -4.93 2.76
N ARG A 268 -9.97 -3.72 3.18
CA ARG A 268 -9.89 -2.50 2.37
C ARG A 268 -9.18 -1.40 3.16
N ALA A 269 -8.39 -0.61 2.47
CA ALA A 269 -7.69 0.52 3.06
C ALA A 269 -7.71 1.72 2.12
N ALA A 270 -7.67 2.91 2.72
CA ALA A 270 -7.51 4.15 1.99
C ALA A 270 -6.57 5.09 2.75
N ILE A 271 -5.82 5.90 2.02
CA ILE A 271 -4.91 6.93 2.53
C ILE A 271 -5.18 8.22 1.76
N VAL A 272 -5.27 9.34 2.47
CA VAL A 272 -5.32 10.68 1.87
C VAL A 272 -3.96 11.32 2.01
N LEU A 273 -3.41 11.79 0.88
CA LEU A 273 -2.11 12.43 0.79
C LEU A 273 -2.27 13.89 0.36
N GLN A 274 -1.32 14.73 0.76
CA GLN A 274 -1.20 16.10 0.30
C GLN A 274 0.27 16.46 0.06
N GLY A 275 0.57 16.93 -1.15
CA GLY A 275 1.84 17.57 -1.49
C GLY A 275 1.93 19.01 -0.96
N LYS A 276 3.12 19.43 -0.54
CA LYS A 276 3.42 20.80 -0.12
C LYS A 276 4.56 21.41 -0.92
#